data_fb64c870a71ca72cca45f66203bdae6b
#
_entry.id   fb64c870a71ca72cca45f66203bdae6b
#
_cell.length_a   1.000
_cell.length_b   1.000
_cell.length_c   1.000
_cell.angle_alpha   90.00
_cell.angle_beta   90.00
_cell.angle_gamma   90.00
#
_symmetry.space_group_name_H-M   'P 1'
#
loop_
_entity.id
_entity.type
_entity.pdbx_description
1 polymer ?
#
loop_
_entity_poly.entity_id
_entity_poly.type
_entity_poly.pdbx_seq_one_letter_code
_entity_poly.pdbx_strand_id
1 'polypeptide(L)'
;MGRSGCGKTTLLKLLGMIDRQTGGKLFFEEHDTEDLWKDEFADIRRRKIGFVFQDFYLMDSLSVRENIMLPKILDKKSAKECMEESQKYAEQFGITHLMNKKPYELSGGEKQRVAISRALINNPELILADEPTGNLDSKSGDVVIHTLSHINRELGKTIVMVTHDPKMASYCSRLILLKDGMILEDMRNGGDQEAFYQKILGKMKEL
;
A
#
# COMPACT_ATOMS: atom_id res chain seq x y z
N MET A 1 -2.57 -5.25 -12.17
CA MET A 1 -3.24 -4.25 -13.02
C MET A 1 -4.39 -4.89 -13.79
N GLY A 2 -5.41 -4.14 -14.27
CA GLY A 2 -6.54 -4.66 -15.05
C GLY A 2 -7.75 -3.73 -14.99
N ARG A 3 -8.80 -3.98 -15.81
CA ARG A 3 -10.04 -3.18 -15.83
C ARG A 3 -10.78 -3.22 -14.48
N SER A 4 -11.69 -2.28 -14.27
CA SER A 4 -12.59 -2.32 -13.11
C SER A 4 -13.38 -3.64 -13.08
N GLY A 5 -13.54 -4.22 -11.91
CA GLY A 5 -14.26 -5.49 -11.74
C GLY A 5 -13.48 -6.78 -12.01
N CYS A 6 -12.23 -6.73 -12.51
CA CYS A 6 -11.45 -7.95 -12.83
C CYS A 6 -10.87 -8.68 -11.59
N GLY A 7 -11.21 -8.28 -10.36
CA GLY A 7 -10.80 -8.98 -9.12
C GLY A 7 -9.57 -8.43 -8.41
N LYS A 8 -9.00 -7.29 -8.82
CA LYS A 8 -7.77 -6.70 -8.22
C LYS A 8 -7.87 -6.46 -6.70
N THR A 9 -8.89 -5.71 -6.28
CA THR A 9 -9.11 -5.41 -4.86
C THR A 9 -9.43 -6.67 -4.07
N THR A 10 -10.14 -7.64 -4.66
CA THR A 10 -10.39 -8.95 -4.03
C THR A 10 -9.07 -9.69 -3.80
N LEU A 11 -8.21 -9.76 -4.81
CA LEU A 11 -6.88 -10.36 -4.66
C LEU A 11 -6.06 -9.65 -3.59
N LEU A 12 -6.08 -8.30 -3.56
CA LEU A 12 -5.37 -7.54 -2.54
C LEU A 12 -5.87 -7.84 -1.13
N LYS A 13 -7.20 -7.97 -0.94
CA LYS A 13 -7.81 -8.33 0.35
C LYS A 13 -7.43 -9.74 0.79
N LEU A 14 -7.33 -10.69 -0.13
CA LEU A 14 -6.85 -12.06 0.16
C LEU A 14 -5.37 -12.03 0.59
N LEU A 15 -4.50 -11.36 -0.18
CA LEU A 15 -3.08 -11.20 0.16
C LEU A 15 -2.88 -10.49 1.50
N GLY A 16 -3.78 -9.55 1.83
CA GLY A 16 -3.78 -8.83 3.10
C GLY A 16 -4.48 -9.57 4.24
N MET A 17 -4.94 -10.79 4.01
CA MET A 17 -5.66 -11.59 5.01
C MET A 17 -6.88 -10.86 5.61
N ILE A 18 -7.49 -9.94 4.84
CA ILE A 18 -8.75 -9.28 5.20
C ILE A 18 -9.90 -10.25 4.95
N ASP A 19 -9.91 -10.86 3.76
CA ASP A 19 -10.86 -11.89 3.37
C ASP A 19 -10.16 -13.26 3.36
N ARG A 20 -10.91 -14.35 3.53
CA ARG A 20 -10.40 -15.70 3.40
C ARG A 20 -10.66 -16.22 1.99
N GLN A 21 -9.71 -16.98 1.46
CA GLN A 21 -9.88 -17.70 0.19
C GLN A 21 -10.98 -18.77 0.33
N THR A 22 -11.73 -18.99 -0.75
CA THR A 22 -12.72 -20.07 -0.86
C THR A 22 -12.12 -21.34 -1.46
N GLY A 23 -10.90 -21.26 -1.98
CA GLY A 23 -10.12 -22.39 -2.52
C GLY A 23 -8.71 -21.94 -2.88
N GLY A 24 -7.82 -22.90 -3.12
CA GLY A 24 -6.40 -22.65 -3.29
C GLY A 24 -5.69 -22.41 -1.96
N LYS A 25 -4.39 -22.14 -2.00
CA LYS A 25 -3.54 -21.93 -0.84
C LYS A 25 -2.86 -20.57 -0.89
N LEU A 26 -2.76 -19.92 0.26
CA LEU A 26 -2.01 -18.69 0.47
C LEU A 26 -0.91 -18.97 1.50
N PHE A 27 0.33 -18.67 1.12
CA PHE A 27 1.47 -18.77 2.03
C PHE A 27 1.97 -17.37 2.38
N PHE A 28 2.23 -17.15 3.66
CA PHE A 28 2.87 -15.94 4.16
C PHE A 28 4.08 -16.34 5.01
N GLU A 29 5.29 -15.85 4.66
CA GLU A 29 6.55 -16.25 5.32
C GLU A 29 6.68 -17.78 5.43
N GLU A 30 6.41 -18.52 4.34
CA GLU A 30 6.45 -19.99 4.25
C GLU A 30 5.37 -20.75 5.05
N HIS A 31 4.51 -20.07 5.81
CA HIS A 31 3.41 -20.67 6.54
C HIS A 31 2.13 -20.70 5.70
N ASP A 32 1.44 -21.85 5.68
CA ASP A 32 0.10 -21.94 5.06
C ASP A 32 -0.89 -21.16 5.93
N THR A 33 -1.59 -20.21 5.33
CA THR A 33 -2.54 -19.37 6.06
C THR A 33 -3.80 -20.12 6.48
N GLU A 34 -4.07 -21.32 5.94
CA GLU A 34 -5.17 -22.17 6.39
C GLU A 34 -4.98 -22.67 7.83
N ASP A 35 -3.74 -22.83 8.26
CA ASP A 35 -3.37 -23.32 9.60
C ASP A 35 -3.49 -22.22 10.68
N LEU A 36 -3.72 -20.96 10.28
CA LEU A 36 -3.75 -19.81 11.19
C LEU A 36 -5.14 -19.58 11.79
N TRP A 37 -5.18 -19.26 13.09
CA TRP A 37 -6.39 -18.84 13.80
C TRP A 37 -6.71 -17.35 13.55
N LYS A 38 -7.94 -16.94 13.86
CA LYS A 38 -8.38 -15.54 13.63
C LYS A 38 -7.50 -14.49 14.28
N ASP A 39 -6.99 -14.77 15.47
CA ASP A 39 -6.15 -13.84 16.24
C ASP A 39 -4.76 -13.72 15.59
N GLU A 40 -4.20 -14.81 15.04
CA GLU A 40 -2.93 -14.81 14.32
C GLU A 40 -3.03 -13.98 13.03
N PHE A 41 -4.14 -14.11 12.29
CA PHE A 41 -4.41 -13.22 11.15
C PHE A 41 -4.41 -11.74 11.55
N ALA A 42 -5.04 -11.40 12.68
CA ALA A 42 -5.08 -10.03 13.16
C ALA A 42 -3.69 -9.53 13.56
N ASP A 43 -2.89 -10.39 14.18
CA ASP A 43 -1.51 -10.08 14.56
C ASP A 43 -0.59 -9.88 13.35
N ILE A 44 -0.68 -10.74 12.34
CA ILE A 44 0.07 -10.60 11.08
C ILE A 44 -0.31 -9.30 10.40
N ARG A 45 -1.62 -9.01 10.21
CA ARG A 45 -2.06 -7.76 9.60
C ARG A 45 -1.54 -6.54 10.33
N ARG A 46 -1.56 -6.55 11.66
CA ARG A 46 -1.12 -5.42 12.47
C ARG A 46 0.39 -5.20 12.40
N ARG A 47 1.18 -6.27 12.40
CA ARG A 47 2.63 -6.19 12.57
C ARG A 47 3.42 -6.32 11.27
N LYS A 48 2.91 -7.09 10.32
CA LYS A 48 3.65 -7.52 9.13
C LYS A 48 3.13 -6.90 7.84
N ILE A 49 1.89 -6.35 7.84
CA ILE A 49 1.25 -5.82 6.65
C ILE A 49 0.86 -4.36 6.86
N GLY A 50 1.32 -3.48 5.98
CA GLY A 50 0.87 -2.09 5.89
C GLY A 50 -0.15 -1.92 4.77
N PHE A 51 -1.24 -1.19 5.03
CA PHE A 51 -2.25 -0.91 4.02
C PHE A 51 -2.28 0.55 3.63
N VAL A 52 -2.28 0.82 2.33
CA VAL A 52 -2.45 2.15 1.72
C VAL A 52 -3.64 2.07 0.78
N PHE A 53 -4.70 2.83 1.04
CA PHE A 53 -5.95 2.80 0.29
C PHE A 53 -6.15 4.08 -0.51
N GLN A 54 -6.97 3.99 -1.56
CA GLN A 54 -7.39 5.12 -2.38
C GLN A 54 -8.11 6.20 -1.57
N ASP A 55 -8.98 5.82 -0.63
CA ASP A 55 -9.77 6.72 0.22
C ASP A 55 -9.07 7.08 1.54
N PHE A 56 -7.78 6.77 1.65
CA PHE A 56 -6.90 7.06 2.81
C PHE A 56 -7.33 6.38 4.11
N TYR A 57 -8.62 6.26 4.40
CA TYR A 57 -9.21 5.76 5.65
C TYR A 57 -8.55 6.32 6.90
N LEU A 58 -8.38 7.64 6.93
CA LEU A 58 -7.95 8.37 8.11
C LEU A 58 -9.17 8.61 9.01
N MET A 59 -8.96 8.53 10.31
CA MET A 59 -10.00 8.81 11.30
C MET A 59 -10.06 10.32 11.55
N ASP A 60 -11.17 10.98 11.16
CA ASP A 60 -11.34 12.44 11.28
C ASP A 60 -11.37 12.94 12.73
N SER A 61 -11.74 12.09 13.68
CA SER A 61 -11.69 12.39 15.11
C SER A 61 -10.27 12.47 15.68
N LEU A 62 -9.29 11.86 15.00
CA LEU A 62 -7.88 11.81 15.40
C LEU A 62 -7.06 12.86 14.65
N SER A 63 -6.01 13.38 15.29
CA SER A 63 -4.98 14.19 14.63
C SER A 63 -4.17 13.34 13.65
N VAL A 64 -3.37 13.99 12.81
CA VAL A 64 -2.40 13.30 11.93
C VAL A 64 -1.48 12.40 12.75
N ARG A 65 -0.90 12.91 13.83
CA ARG A 65 -0.04 12.15 14.75
C ARG A 65 -0.74 10.90 15.26
N GLU A 66 -1.95 11.04 15.78
CA GLU A 66 -2.73 9.93 16.33
C GLU A 66 -3.09 8.90 15.26
N ASN A 67 -3.45 9.34 14.04
CA ASN A 67 -3.66 8.43 12.91
C ASN A 67 -2.43 7.60 12.58
N ILE A 68 -1.25 8.22 12.54
CA ILE A 68 0.01 7.51 12.29
C ILE A 68 0.32 6.53 13.41
N MET A 69 0.14 6.93 14.67
CA MET A 69 0.47 6.11 15.84
C MET A 69 -0.48 4.93 16.06
N LEU A 70 -1.70 4.96 15.51
CA LEU A 70 -2.79 4.04 15.82
C LEU A 70 -2.39 2.55 15.76
N PRO A 71 -1.72 2.03 14.71
CA PRO A 71 -1.33 0.62 14.65
C PRO A 71 -0.36 0.22 15.77
N LYS A 72 0.51 1.14 16.17
CA LYS A 72 1.50 0.91 17.22
C LYS A 72 0.87 0.94 18.63
N ILE A 73 -0.13 1.81 18.82
CA ILE A 73 -0.95 1.84 20.04
C ILE A 73 -1.73 0.52 20.18
N LEU A 74 -2.32 0.02 19.08
CA LEU A 74 -3.02 -1.26 19.07
C LEU A 74 -2.06 -2.46 19.31
N ASP A 75 -0.78 -2.30 19.01
CA ASP A 75 0.28 -3.27 19.36
C ASP A 75 0.80 -3.10 20.79
N LYS A 76 0.14 -2.27 21.61
CA LYS A 76 0.46 -2.02 23.03
C LYS A 76 1.87 -1.49 23.28
N LYS A 77 2.44 -0.77 22.31
CA LYS A 77 3.73 -0.10 22.44
C LYS A 77 3.64 1.12 23.38
N SER A 78 4.75 1.51 23.95
CA SER A 78 4.80 2.66 24.86
C SER A 78 4.46 3.97 24.13
N ALA A 79 3.88 4.94 24.84
CA ALA A 79 3.58 6.25 24.28
C ALA A 79 4.84 6.93 23.72
N LYS A 80 5.98 6.78 24.41
CA LYS A 80 7.27 7.32 23.96
C LYS A 80 7.68 6.75 22.61
N GLU A 81 7.67 5.43 22.46
CA GLU A 81 8.00 4.74 21.21
C GLU A 81 7.05 5.16 20.07
N CYS A 82 5.74 5.24 20.33
CA CYS A 82 4.77 5.69 19.33
C CYS A 82 5.07 7.13 18.86
N MET A 83 5.40 8.04 19.78
CA MET A 83 5.71 9.43 19.45
C MET A 83 7.01 9.55 18.66
N GLU A 84 8.08 8.88 19.07
CA GLU A 84 9.38 8.90 18.39
C GLU A 84 9.28 8.38 16.95
N GLU A 85 8.65 7.21 16.75
CA GLU A 85 8.48 6.62 15.41
C GLU A 85 7.55 7.45 14.53
N SER A 86 6.45 7.98 15.07
CA SER A 86 5.57 8.85 14.29
C SER A 86 6.27 10.12 13.84
N GLN A 87 7.13 10.69 14.68
CA GLN A 87 7.92 11.87 14.35
C GLN A 87 8.94 11.56 13.24
N LYS A 88 9.63 10.42 13.33
CA LYS A 88 10.58 9.96 12.31
C LYS A 88 9.94 9.86 10.91
N TYR A 89 8.76 9.21 10.80
CA TYR A 89 8.07 9.11 9.51
C TYR A 89 7.49 10.45 9.05
N ALA A 90 7.07 11.31 9.98
CA ALA A 90 6.61 12.65 9.64
C ALA A 90 7.74 13.51 9.03
N GLU A 91 8.95 13.39 9.53
CA GLU A 91 10.13 14.05 8.98
C GLU A 91 10.50 13.47 7.61
N GLN A 92 10.57 12.14 7.51
CA GLN A 92 10.91 11.43 6.27
C GLN A 92 9.97 11.78 5.11
N PHE A 93 8.68 11.97 5.38
CA PHE A 93 7.68 12.27 4.34
C PHE A 93 7.24 13.74 4.29
N GLY A 94 7.95 14.63 5.00
CA GLY A 94 7.74 16.08 4.95
C GLY A 94 6.38 16.54 5.48
N ILE A 95 5.82 15.85 6.48
CA ILE A 95 4.50 16.14 7.05
C ILE A 95 4.55 16.57 8.53
N THR A 96 5.74 16.90 9.05
CA THR A 96 5.92 17.31 10.46
C THR A 96 5.02 18.49 10.85
N HIS A 97 4.87 19.46 9.94
CA HIS A 97 4.03 20.65 10.15
C HIS A 97 2.52 20.33 10.20
N LEU A 98 2.12 19.13 9.86
CA LEU A 98 0.73 18.69 9.83
C LEU A 98 0.33 17.88 11.07
N MET A 99 1.28 17.48 11.93
CA MET A 99 1.08 16.47 12.98
C MET A 99 -0.08 16.78 13.96
N ASN A 100 -0.39 18.04 14.17
CA ASN A 100 -1.47 18.47 15.07
C ASN A 100 -2.79 18.78 14.34
N LYS A 101 -2.80 18.72 13.00
CA LYS A 101 -4.00 18.95 12.19
C LYS A 101 -4.91 17.73 12.17
N LYS A 102 -6.15 17.94 11.74
CA LYS A 102 -7.12 16.87 11.48
C LYS A 102 -7.15 16.50 9.99
N PRO A 103 -7.55 15.29 9.62
CA PRO A 103 -7.57 14.85 8.22
C PRO A 103 -8.34 15.76 7.27
N TYR A 104 -9.45 16.34 7.71
CA TYR A 104 -10.26 17.25 6.89
C TYR A 104 -9.56 18.58 6.54
N GLU A 105 -8.47 18.94 7.23
CA GLU A 105 -7.65 20.12 6.96
C GLU A 105 -6.55 19.88 5.91
N LEU A 106 -6.42 18.63 5.42
CA LEU A 106 -5.34 18.18 4.56
C LEU A 106 -5.78 18.09 3.09
N SER A 107 -4.85 18.40 2.18
CA SER A 107 -4.97 18.04 0.76
C SER A 107 -4.92 16.52 0.56
N GLY A 108 -5.37 16.02 -0.60
CA GLY A 108 -5.34 14.60 -0.93
C GLY A 108 -3.93 14.00 -0.85
N GLY A 109 -2.93 14.69 -1.39
CA GLY A 109 -1.53 14.23 -1.32
C GLY A 109 -0.97 14.20 0.11
N GLU A 110 -1.36 15.14 0.97
CA GLU A 110 -0.99 15.12 2.38
C GLU A 110 -1.65 13.95 3.11
N LYS A 111 -2.95 13.72 2.89
CA LYS A 111 -3.67 12.55 3.43
C LYS A 111 -2.99 11.24 3.05
N GLN A 112 -2.56 11.13 1.80
CA GLN A 112 -1.90 9.91 1.34
C GLN A 112 -0.54 9.71 2.00
N ARG A 113 0.26 10.75 2.18
CA ARG A 113 1.53 10.64 2.94
C ARG A 113 1.30 10.26 4.40
N VAL A 114 0.24 10.76 5.03
CA VAL A 114 -0.18 10.32 6.38
C VAL A 114 -0.57 8.84 6.38
N ALA A 115 -1.35 8.38 5.38
CA ALA A 115 -1.74 6.97 5.25
C ALA A 115 -0.53 6.06 5.03
N ILE A 116 0.46 6.48 4.23
CA ILE A 116 1.72 5.77 4.02
C ILE A 116 2.52 5.71 5.33
N SER A 117 2.64 6.82 6.06
CA SER A 117 3.32 6.85 7.37
C SER A 117 2.67 5.89 8.37
N ARG A 118 1.33 5.87 8.41
CA ARG A 118 0.56 4.92 9.23
C ARG A 118 0.83 3.48 8.83
N ALA A 119 0.90 3.19 7.53
CA ALA A 119 1.17 1.85 7.03
C ALA A 119 2.56 1.35 7.45
N LEU A 120 3.54 2.24 7.58
CA LEU A 120 4.92 1.91 7.90
C LEU A 120 5.25 1.86 9.39
N ILE A 121 4.39 2.41 10.27
CA ILE A 121 4.73 2.65 11.69
C ILE A 121 5.16 1.39 12.45
N ASN A 122 4.64 0.22 12.10
CA ASN A 122 5.02 -1.07 12.66
C ASN A 122 6.15 -1.78 11.89
N ASN A 123 6.81 -1.07 10.97
CA ASN A 123 7.90 -1.61 10.14
C ASN A 123 7.52 -2.91 9.39
N PRO A 124 6.41 -2.93 8.63
CA PRO A 124 5.88 -4.14 8.00
C PRO A 124 6.84 -4.73 6.96
N GLU A 125 6.70 -6.03 6.66
CA GLU A 125 7.41 -6.71 5.58
C GLU A 125 6.75 -6.48 4.22
N LEU A 126 5.41 -6.35 4.22
CA LEU A 126 4.59 -6.20 3.02
C LEU A 126 3.73 -4.94 3.11
N ILE A 127 3.73 -4.15 2.04
CA ILE A 127 2.80 -3.01 1.87
C ILE A 127 1.84 -3.36 0.73
N LEU A 128 0.55 -3.26 1.02
CA LEU A 128 -0.52 -3.45 0.06
C LEU A 128 -1.14 -2.09 -0.26
N ALA A 129 -1.05 -1.67 -1.51
CA ALA A 129 -1.54 -0.38 -1.98
C ALA A 129 -2.68 -0.58 -2.99
N ASP A 130 -3.89 -0.15 -2.64
CA ASP A 130 -5.06 -0.20 -3.52
C ASP A 130 -5.30 1.18 -4.13
N GLU A 131 -5.01 1.32 -5.43
CA GLU A 131 -5.15 2.56 -6.22
C GLU A 131 -4.58 3.80 -5.48
N PRO A 132 -3.32 3.78 -5.00
CA PRO A 132 -2.81 4.77 -4.06
C PRO A 132 -2.75 6.20 -4.60
N THR A 133 -2.98 6.39 -5.90
CA THR A 133 -3.01 7.69 -6.58
C THR A 133 -4.37 8.03 -7.17
N GLY A 134 -5.37 7.16 -7.03
CA GLY A 134 -6.65 7.27 -7.72
C GLY A 134 -7.46 8.54 -7.40
N ASN A 135 -7.30 9.11 -6.20
CA ASN A 135 -7.98 10.33 -5.76
C ASN A 135 -7.07 11.57 -5.75
N LEU A 136 -5.95 11.52 -6.48
CA LEU A 136 -4.94 12.58 -6.48
C LEU A 136 -4.82 13.24 -7.85
N ASP A 137 -4.47 14.51 -7.86
CA ASP A 137 -3.95 15.16 -9.06
C ASP A 137 -2.60 14.57 -9.49
N SER A 138 -2.21 14.78 -10.74
CA SER A 138 -1.01 14.18 -11.33
C SER A 138 0.26 14.51 -10.53
N LYS A 139 0.41 15.76 -10.04
CA LYS A 139 1.59 16.18 -9.28
C LYS A 139 1.66 15.47 -7.93
N SER A 140 0.54 15.40 -7.23
CA SER A 140 0.44 14.66 -5.95
C SER A 140 0.64 13.17 -6.15
N GLY A 141 0.11 12.61 -7.25
CA GLY A 141 0.32 11.21 -7.63
C GLY A 141 1.80 10.88 -7.88
N ASP A 142 2.52 11.75 -8.58
CA ASP A 142 3.97 11.58 -8.81
C ASP A 142 4.76 11.57 -7.49
N VAL A 143 4.43 12.44 -6.54
CA VAL A 143 5.05 12.44 -5.21
C VAL A 143 4.80 11.12 -4.48
N VAL A 144 3.57 10.60 -4.53
CA VAL A 144 3.21 9.33 -3.87
C VAL A 144 3.93 8.15 -4.48
N ILE A 145 4.00 8.04 -5.82
CA ILE A 145 4.69 6.92 -6.45
C ILE A 145 6.20 6.95 -6.19
N HIS A 146 6.82 8.13 -6.19
CA HIS A 146 8.22 8.28 -5.81
C HIS A 146 8.45 7.89 -4.34
N THR A 147 7.52 8.23 -3.44
CA THR A 147 7.57 7.82 -2.04
C THR A 147 7.52 6.29 -1.91
N LEU A 148 6.59 5.62 -2.61
CA LEU A 148 6.50 4.15 -2.61
C LEU A 148 7.76 3.51 -3.22
N SER A 149 8.29 4.07 -4.31
CA SER A 149 9.54 3.59 -4.91
C SER A 149 10.73 3.72 -3.95
N HIS A 150 10.83 4.81 -3.22
CA HIS A 150 11.86 5.00 -2.18
C HIS A 150 11.73 3.96 -1.07
N ILE A 151 10.51 3.72 -0.57
CA ILE A 151 10.23 2.70 0.45
C ILE A 151 10.68 1.31 -0.03
N ASN A 152 10.39 0.96 -1.28
CA ASN A 152 10.82 -0.32 -1.84
C ASN A 152 12.34 -0.43 -1.97
N ARG A 153 13.00 0.58 -2.54
CA ARG A 153 14.44 0.54 -2.88
C ARG A 153 15.33 0.74 -1.66
N GLU A 154 15.03 1.75 -0.84
CA GLU A 154 15.90 2.16 0.27
C GLU A 154 15.55 1.48 1.60
N LEU A 155 14.25 1.22 1.84
CA LEU A 155 13.82 0.51 3.05
C LEU A 155 13.65 -1.00 2.84
N GLY A 156 13.86 -1.50 1.62
CA GLY A 156 13.81 -2.92 1.28
C GLY A 156 12.42 -3.57 1.43
N LYS A 157 11.33 -2.77 1.46
CA LYS A 157 9.98 -3.31 1.69
C LYS A 157 9.38 -3.89 0.42
N THR A 158 8.69 -5.03 0.54
CA THR A 158 7.88 -5.55 -0.56
C THR A 158 6.61 -4.73 -0.70
N ILE A 159 6.30 -4.28 -1.92
CA ILE A 159 5.07 -3.53 -2.21
C ILE A 159 4.27 -4.25 -3.29
N VAL A 160 3.02 -4.57 -2.99
CA VAL A 160 2.04 -5.02 -3.99
C VAL A 160 1.05 -3.90 -4.21
N MET A 161 1.05 -3.32 -5.41
CA MET A 161 0.19 -2.20 -5.78
C MET A 161 -0.85 -2.65 -6.80
N VAL A 162 -2.11 -2.35 -6.52
CA VAL A 162 -3.20 -2.42 -7.48
C VAL A 162 -3.36 -1.06 -8.13
N THR A 163 -3.40 -1.02 -9.45
CA THR A 163 -3.68 0.20 -10.21
C THR A 163 -4.26 -0.13 -11.59
N HIS A 164 -4.96 0.81 -12.17
CA HIS A 164 -5.36 0.81 -13.58
C HIS A 164 -4.51 1.79 -14.41
N ASP A 165 -3.65 2.60 -13.77
CA ASP A 165 -2.80 3.58 -14.44
C ASP A 165 -1.49 2.93 -14.93
N PRO A 166 -1.23 2.89 -16.26
CA PRO A 166 -0.02 2.30 -16.81
C PRO A 166 1.25 3.08 -16.43
N LYS A 167 1.16 4.39 -16.20
CA LYS A 167 2.29 5.20 -15.72
C LYS A 167 2.71 4.72 -14.34
N MET A 168 1.77 4.56 -13.42
CA MET A 168 2.06 4.06 -12.07
C MET A 168 2.61 2.64 -12.12
N ALA A 169 2.05 1.78 -12.95
CA ALA A 169 2.50 0.39 -13.12
C ALA A 169 3.94 0.29 -13.67
N SER A 170 4.40 1.26 -14.45
CA SER A 170 5.76 1.26 -15.02
C SER A 170 6.88 1.42 -13.98
N TYR A 171 6.56 1.91 -12.79
CA TYR A 171 7.52 2.01 -11.68
C TYR A 171 7.78 0.66 -10.98
N CYS A 172 6.95 -0.36 -11.23
CA CYS A 172 7.08 -1.67 -10.61
C CYS A 172 8.16 -2.52 -11.30
N SER A 173 8.81 -3.42 -10.55
CA SER A 173 9.76 -4.40 -11.09
C SER A 173 9.05 -5.56 -11.80
N ARG A 174 7.78 -5.84 -11.44
CA ARG A 174 6.95 -6.90 -12.02
C ARG A 174 5.51 -6.43 -12.13
N LEU A 175 4.88 -6.72 -13.24
CA LEU A 175 3.47 -6.43 -13.49
C LEU A 175 2.72 -7.73 -13.78
N ILE A 176 1.62 -7.94 -13.06
CA ILE A 176 0.62 -8.99 -13.35
C ILE A 176 -0.62 -8.29 -13.91
N LEU A 177 -0.99 -8.66 -15.13
CA LEU A 177 -2.19 -8.16 -15.80
C LEU A 177 -3.33 -9.14 -15.57
N LEU A 178 -4.43 -8.65 -14.99
CA LEU A 178 -5.62 -9.44 -14.68
C LEU A 178 -6.77 -9.10 -15.63
N LYS A 179 -7.45 -10.15 -16.10
CA LYS A 179 -8.68 -10.07 -16.88
C LYS A 179 -9.66 -11.14 -16.38
N ASP A 180 -10.86 -10.74 -16.02
CA ASP A 180 -11.96 -11.65 -15.62
C ASP A 180 -11.55 -12.68 -14.54
N GLY A 181 -10.77 -12.24 -13.55
CA GLY A 181 -10.30 -13.09 -12.45
C GLY A 181 -9.10 -13.97 -12.78
N MET A 182 -8.58 -13.91 -14.01
CA MET A 182 -7.44 -14.72 -14.46
C MET A 182 -6.21 -13.85 -14.75
N ILE A 183 -5.02 -14.47 -14.65
CA ILE A 183 -3.77 -13.84 -15.07
C ILE A 183 -3.70 -13.89 -16.60
N LEU A 184 -3.76 -12.71 -17.22
CA LEU A 184 -3.58 -12.57 -18.67
C LEU A 184 -2.10 -12.53 -19.04
N GLU A 185 -1.29 -11.82 -18.26
CA GLU A 185 0.13 -11.60 -18.55
C GLU A 185 0.91 -11.42 -17.24
N ASP A 186 2.16 -11.87 -17.24
CA ASP A 186 3.14 -11.65 -16.16
C ASP A 186 4.43 -11.10 -16.78
N MET A 187 4.72 -9.84 -16.52
CA MET A 187 5.83 -9.12 -17.15
C MET A 187 6.81 -8.60 -16.11
N ARG A 188 8.10 -8.65 -16.44
CA ARG A 188 9.16 -8.05 -15.64
C ARG A 188 9.70 -6.79 -16.32
N ASN A 189 9.99 -5.77 -15.51
CA ASN A 189 10.70 -4.58 -15.94
C ASN A 189 12.19 -4.91 -16.12
N GLY A 190 12.72 -4.65 -17.32
CA GLY A 190 14.12 -4.88 -17.65
C GLY A 190 15.09 -3.76 -17.20
N GLY A 191 14.58 -2.79 -16.42
CA GLY A 191 15.38 -1.63 -15.95
C GLY A 191 15.17 -0.35 -16.75
N ASP A 192 14.52 -0.41 -17.92
CA ASP A 192 14.09 0.75 -18.69
C ASP A 192 12.58 0.99 -18.46
N GLN A 193 12.28 2.04 -17.69
CA GLN A 193 10.91 2.39 -17.32
C GLN A 193 10.06 2.79 -18.53
N GLU A 194 10.63 3.56 -19.49
CA GLU A 194 9.88 4.00 -20.66
C GLU A 194 9.57 2.83 -21.59
N ALA A 195 10.53 1.96 -21.86
CA ALA A 195 10.29 0.74 -22.64
C ALA A 195 9.24 -0.15 -21.96
N PHE A 196 9.28 -0.26 -20.63
CA PHE A 196 8.29 -1.02 -19.88
C PHE A 196 6.89 -0.37 -19.95
N TYR A 197 6.81 0.94 -19.85
CA TYR A 197 5.56 1.70 -20.01
C TYR A 197 4.91 1.44 -21.39
N GLN A 198 5.69 1.52 -22.47
CA GLN A 198 5.21 1.26 -23.84
C GLN A 198 4.73 -0.20 -23.99
N LYS A 199 5.42 -1.15 -23.38
CA LYS A 199 5.01 -2.56 -23.36
C LYS A 199 3.67 -2.72 -22.63
N ILE A 200 3.48 -2.06 -21.49
CA ILE A 200 2.22 -2.07 -20.73
C ILE A 200 1.08 -1.50 -21.59
N LEU A 201 1.28 -0.35 -22.25
CA LEU A 201 0.27 0.26 -23.12
C LEU A 201 -0.14 -0.67 -24.27
N GLY A 202 0.83 -1.37 -24.86
CA GLY A 202 0.57 -2.37 -25.89
C GLY A 202 -0.37 -3.47 -25.40
N LYS A 203 -0.09 -4.02 -24.21
CA LYS A 203 -0.87 -5.11 -23.60
C LYS A 203 -2.24 -4.67 -23.06
N MET A 204 -2.39 -3.43 -22.66
CA MET A 204 -3.71 -2.91 -22.25
C MET A 204 -4.78 -2.95 -23.33
N LYS A 205 -4.40 -2.99 -24.59
CA LYS A 205 -5.34 -3.14 -25.71
C LYS A 205 -6.02 -4.50 -25.74
N GLU A 206 -5.43 -5.50 -25.06
CA GLU A 206 -5.95 -6.89 -24.96
C GLU A 206 -6.94 -7.05 -23.78
N LEU A 207 -7.03 -6.04 -22.88
CA LEU A 207 -8.02 -5.99 -21.79
C LEU A 207 -9.39 -5.59 -22.31
#